data_4e3f357e1b9eab4f8fe74e73f4709832
#
_entry.id   4e3f357e1b9eab4f8fe74e73f4709832
#
_cell.length_a   1.000
_cell.length_b   1.000
_cell.length_c   1.000
_cell.angle_alpha   90.00
_cell.angle_beta   90.00
_cell.angle_gamma   90.00
#
_symmetry.space_group_name_H-M   'P 1'
#
loop_
_entity.id
_entity.type
_entity.pdbx_description
1 polymer ?
#
loop_
_entity_poly.entity_id
_entity_poly.type
_entity_poly.pdbx_seq_one_letter_code
_entity_poly.pdbx_strand_id
1 'polypeptide(L)'
;RSKAAGEAGVLAHMPNAVILRPSIVFGAEDKFFNRFAGMSRIGPILPIVGANTKFQPVFVDDLAQAAVMGVTGTAASGIYELTGPERDSFRGLMQRMLDVVQRRRLIVGIPMFAARLMALAFELGHKLSFGIVPLALTRDQVRSLSVDNVPSGAELGFADLGIEPTAMESVLPAYLWPFRASGQYADIKASAKNLKT
;
A
#
# COMPACT_ATOMS: atom_id res chain seq x y z
N ARG A 1 -10.19 -15.88 -2.28
CA ARG A 1 -10.43 -17.35 -2.25
C ARG A 1 -9.16 -18.14 -2.50
N SER A 2 -8.33 -17.80 -3.49
CA SER A 2 -7.11 -18.55 -3.82
C SER A 2 -6.06 -18.52 -2.70
N LYS A 3 -5.83 -17.36 -2.06
CA LYS A 3 -4.87 -17.24 -0.94
C LYS A 3 -5.29 -18.07 0.27
N ALA A 4 -6.54 -17.97 0.70
CA ALA A 4 -7.05 -18.77 1.83
C ALA A 4 -7.00 -20.29 1.54
N ALA A 5 -7.29 -20.71 0.30
CA ALA A 5 -7.13 -22.09 -0.10
C ALA A 5 -5.65 -22.55 -0.09
N GLY A 6 -4.73 -21.64 -0.51
CA GLY A 6 -3.30 -21.88 -0.43
C GLY A 6 -2.81 -22.06 1.01
N GLU A 7 -3.23 -21.18 1.93
CA GLU A 7 -2.91 -21.29 3.36
C GLU A 7 -3.42 -22.61 3.96
N ALA A 8 -4.69 -22.96 3.68
CA ALA A 8 -5.27 -24.22 4.13
C ALA A 8 -4.49 -25.43 3.58
N GLY A 9 -4.06 -25.37 2.32
CA GLY A 9 -3.22 -26.41 1.71
C GLY A 9 -1.85 -26.53 2.37
N VAL A 10 -1.19 -25.39 2.67
CA VAL A 10 0.09 -25.39 3.38
C VAL A 10 -0.06 -26.00 4.77
N LEU A 11 -1.03 -25.55 5.55
CA LEU A 11 -1.26 -26.05 6.92
C LEU A 11 -1.65 -27.52 6.96
N ALA A 12 -2.34 -28.03 5.93
CA ALA A 12 -2.67 -29.46 5.85
C ALA A 12 -1.43 -30.37 5.67
N HIS A 13 -0.38 -29.85 5.01
CA HIS A 13 0.86 -30.62 4.76
C HIS A 13 2.00 -30.24 5.72
N MET A 14 1.99 -29.02 6.24
CA MET A 14 2.98 -28.46 7.15
C MET A 14 2.27 -27.74 8.32
N PRO A 15 1.78 -28.46 9.33
CA PRO A 15 1.04 -27.85 10.45
C PRO A 15 1.86 -26.82 11.23
N ASN A 16 3.19 -26.94 11.20
CA ASN A 16 4.12 -26.03 11.87
C ASN A 16 4.63 -24.90 10.95
N ALA A 17 3.95 -24.61 9.85
CA ALA A 17 4.36 -23.53 8.97
C ALA A 17 4.22 -22.15 9.63
N VAL A 18 5.11 -21.24 9.26
CA VAL A 18 5.00 -19.81 9.54
C VAL A 18 4.31 -19.16 8.33
N ILE A 19 3.14 -18.59 8.56
CA ILE A 19 2.35 -17.91 7.53
C ILE A 19 2.38 -16.41 7.80
N LEU A 20 2.90 -15.64 6.85
CA LEU A 20 2.94 -14.17 6.93
C LEU A 20 1.79 -13.58 6.12
N ARG A 21 0.95 -12.78 6.77
CA ARG A 21 -0.15 -12.01 6.15
C ARG A 21 0.16 -10.52 6.25
N PRO A 22 0.98 -9.98 5.33
CA PRO A 22 1.27 -8.56 5.36
C PRO A 22 0.08 -7.73 4.89
N SER A 23 -0.05 -6.52 5.42
CA SER A 23 -0.88 -5.46 4.87
C SER A 23 -0.27 -4.93 3.56
N ILE A 24 -0.63 -3.71 3.13
CA ILE A 24 0.03 -3.08 1.99
C ILE A 24 1.51 -2.87 2.31
N VAL A 25 2.37 -3.49 1.51
CA VAL A 25 3.83 -3.34 1.66
C VAL A 25 4.28 -2.06 0.96
N PHE A 26 5.08 -1.25 1.66
CA PHE A 26 5.69 -0.05 1.10
C PHE A 26 7.21 -0.08 1.20
N GLY A 27 7.89 0.68 0.32
CA GLY A 27 9.33 0.76 0.21
C GLY A 27 9.75 1.34 -1.14
N ALA A 28 11.05 1.38 -1.44
CA ALA A 28 11.58 2.05 -2.62
C ALA A 28 10.96 1.58 -3.95
N GLU A 29 10.61 0.30 -4.06
CA GLU A 29 10.06 -0.32 -5.28
C GLU A 29 8.57 -0.62 -5.17
N ASP A 30 7.85 -0.04 -4.19
CA ASP A 30 6.44 -0.31 -4.02
C ASP A 30 5.60 0.14 -5.24
N LYS A 31 4.49 -0.56 -5.47
CA LYS A 31 3.54 -0.21 -6.52
C LYS A 31 2.36 0.61 -5.98
N PHE A 32 2.32 0.93 -4.69
CA PHE A 32 1.24 1.68 -4.08
C PHE A 32 1.57 3.18 -4.05
N PHE A 33 2.51 3.61 -3.23
CA PHE A 33 2.86 5.04 -3.13
C PHE A 33 3.53 5.57 -4.40
N ASN A 34 4.44 4.80 -5.01
CA ASN A 34 5.08 5.20 -6.27
C ASN A 34 4.05 5.42 -7.40
N ARG A 35 3.03 4.56 -7.51
CA ARG A 35 1.96 4.73 -8.52
C ARG A 35 1.19 6.02 -8.31
N PHE A 36 0.72 6.29 -7.09
CA PHE A 36 -0.07 7.49 -6.79
C PHE A 36 0.76 8.77 -6.82
N ALA A 37 2.02 8.72 -6.38
CA ALA A 37 2.97 9.81 -6.54
C ALA A 37 3.22 10.12 -8.03
N GLY A 38 3.36 9.11 -8.88
CA GLY A 38 3.41 9.25 -10.33
C GLY A 38 2.16 9.91 -10.91
N MET A 39 0.96 9.44 -10.53
CA MET A 39 -0.32 10.03 -10.94
C MET A 39 -0.44 11.50 -10.53
N SER A 40 0.09 11.88 -9.37
CA SER A 40 0.08 13.27 -8.88
C SER A 40 0.87 14.24 -9.78
N ARG A 41 1.72 13.75 -10.68
CA ARG A 41 2.47 14.58 -11.65
C ARG A 41 1.64 14.95 -12.87
N ILE A 42 0.63 14.13 -13.21
CA ILE A 42 -0.09 14.24 -14.50
C ILE A 42 -1.20 15.29 -14.42
N GLY A 43 -1.95 15.37 -13.30
CA GLY A 43 -3.11 16.25 -13.22
C GLY A 43 -3.37 16.80 -11.83
N PRO A 44 -4.35 17.74 -11.72
CA PRO A 44 -4.71 18.38 -10.46
C PRO A 44 -5.57 17.49 -9.55
N ILE A 45 -6.12 16.39 -10.09
CA ILE A 45 -7.05 15.51 -9.39
C ILE A 45 -6.41 14.15 -9.22
N LEU A 46 -6.53 13.59 -8.01
CA LEU A 46 -6.14 12.22 -7.67
C LEU A 46 -7.40 11.41 -7.36
N PRO A 47 -7.93 10.65 -8.34
CA PRO A 47 -9.10 9.81 -8.14
C PRO A 47 -8.72 8.54 -7.37
N ILE A 48 -9.48 8.22 -6.32
CA ILE A 48 -9.29 7.02 -5.52
C ILE A 48 -10.62 6.30 -5.28
N VAL A 49 -10.58 4.97 -5.29
CA VAL A 49 -11.73 4.12 -4.94
C VAL A 49 -11.56 3.66 -3.50
N GLY A 50 -12.62 3.69 -2.69
CA GLY A 50 -12.52 3.26 -1.29
C GLY A 50 -11.78 4.27 -0.40
N ALA A 51 -12.04 5.57 -0.58
CA ALA A 51 -11.35 6.65 0.14
C ALA A 51 -11.36 6.50 1.67
N ASN A 52 -12.38 5.86 2.24
CA ASN A 52 -12.53 5.66 3.68
C ASN A 52 -12.06 4.29 4.17
N THR A 53 -11.68 3.39 3.26
CA THR A 53 -11.13 2.08 3.60
C THR A 53 -9.84 2.26 4.38
N LYS A 54 -9.70 1.55 5.48
CA LYS A 54 -8.57 1.67 6.38
C LYS A 54 -7.48 0.68 6.00
N PHE A 55 -6.26 1.17 6.05
CA PHE A 55 -5.04 0.41 5.80
C PHE A 55 -4.05 0.64 6.93
N GLN A 56 -3.15 -0.31 7.09
CA GLN A 56 -2.04 -0.22 8.05
C GLN A 56 -0.77 -0.71 7.35
N PRO A 57 -0.17 0.14 6.47
CA PRO A 57 0.95 -0.25 5.63
C PRO A 57 2.16 -0.73 6.42
N VAL A 58 2.88 -1.70 5.89
CA VAL A 58 4.07 -2.32 6.49
C VAL A 58 5.31 -2.03 5.65
N PHE A 59 6.42 -1.70 6.31
CA PHE A 59 7.69 -1.50 5.62
C PHE A 59 8.27 -2.83 5.13
N VAL A 60 8.84 -2.81 3.93
CA VAL A 60 9.33 -4.02 3.26
C VAL A 60 10.47 -4.70 4.02
N ASP A 61 11.37 -3.93 4.66
CA ASP A 61 12.51 -4.49 5.39
C ASP A 61 12.06 -5.16 6.70
N ASP A 62 11.04 -4.63 7.39
CA ASP A 62 10.46 -5.28 8.57
C ASP A 62 9.82 -6.61 8.18
N LEU A 63 9.11 -6.64 7.04
CA LEU A 63 8.54 -7.87 6.50
C LEU A 63 9.65 -8.88 6.12
N ALA A 64 10.76 -8.40 5.54
CA ALA A 64 11.90 -9.25 5.20
C ALA A 64 12.55 -9.85 6.44
N GLN A 65 12.69 -9.08 7.52
CA GLN A 65 13.19 -9.60 8.81
C GLN A 65 12.30 -10.73 9.34
N ALA A 66 10.96 -10.53 9.33
CA ALA A 66 10.02 -11.56 9.74
C ALA A 66 10.13 -12.82 8.87
N ALA A 67 10.32 -12.67 7.56
CA ALA A 67 10.51 -13.77 6.63
C ALA A 67 11.80 -14.55 6.93
N VAL A 68 12.91 -13.86 7.21
CA VAL A 68 14.18 -14.48 7.61
C VAL A 68 14.00 -15.27 8.90
N MET A 69 13.30 -14.73 9.90
CA MET A 69 13.03 -15.46 11.15
C MET A 69 12.21 -16.73 10.92
N GLY A 70 11.25 -16.69 9.99
CA GLY A 70 10.49 -17.87 9.59
C GLY A 70 11.35 -18.94 8.93
N VAL A 71 12.29 -18.55 8.06
CA VAL A 71 13.20 -19.47 7.35
C VAL A 71 14.27 -20.05 8.27
N THR A 72 14.81 -19.24 9.19
CA THR A 72 15.85 -19.68 10.14
C THR A 72 15.31 -20.46 11.32
N GLY A 73 13.98 -20.56 11.46
CA GLY A 73 13.34 -21.29 12.56
C GLY A 73 13.35 -20.53 13.90
N THR A 74 13.63 -19.23 13.89
CA THR A 74 13.59 -18.39 15.09
C THR A 74 12.18 -17.86 15.39
N ALA A 75 11.30 -17.84 14.39
CA ALA A 75 9.87 -17.54 14.58
C ALA A 75 9.11 -18.81 15.00
N ALA A 76 8.21 -18.69 15.97
CA ALA A 76 7.29 -19.77 16.30
C ALA A 76 6.34 -20.05 15.12
N SER A 77 5.88 -21.30 14.98
CA SER A 77 4.86 -21.66 13.99
C SER A 77 3.56 -20.91 14.28
N GLY A 78 2.90 -20.44 13.23
CA GLY A 78 1.66 -19.72 13.35
C GLY A 78 1.39 -18.76 12.22
N ILE A 79 0.29 -18.01 12.35
CA ILE A 79 -0.12 -16.98 11.38
C ILE A 79 0.23 -15.63 11.98
N TYR A 80 0.92 -14.81 11.20
CA TYR A 80 1.36 -13.47 11.60
C TYR A 80 0.69 -12.41 10.71
N GLU A 81 -0.13 -11.55 11.29
CA GLU A 81 -0.68 -10.35 10.62
C GLU A 81 0.31 -9.20 10.77
N LEU A 82 1.11 -8.97 9.73
CA LEU A 82 2.21 -8.01 9.76
C LEU A 82 1.78 -6.64 9.23
N THR A 83 1.70 -5.69 10.13
CA THR A 83 1.26 -4.31 9.83
C THR A 83 2.20 -3.30 10.45
N GLY A 84 2.34 -2.13 9.82
CA GLY A 84 3.09 -1.03 10.41
C GLY A 84 2.39 -0.40 11.62
N PRO A 85 3.01 0.63 12.23
CA PRO A 85 2.46 1.25 13.44
C PRO A 85 1.26 2.15 13.16
N GLU A 86 1.15 2.76 11.95
CA GLU A 86 0.10 3.72 11.65
C GLU A 86 -1.06 3.08 10.90
N ARG A 87 -2.27 3.34 11.41
CA ARG A 87 -3.54 3.02 10.75
C ARG A 87 -4.19 4.29 10.21
N ASP A 88 -4.47 4.33 8.92
CA ASP A 88 -5.11 5.49 8.30
C ASP A 88 -6.11 5.05 7.22
N SER A 89 -6.98 5.98 6.80
CA SER A 89 -7.83 5.81 5.63
C SER A 89 -7.00 5.91 4.35
N PHE A 90 -7.51 5.36 3.25
CA PHE A 90 -6.84 5.52 1.95
C PHE A 90 -6.64 6.99 1.59
N ARG A 91 -7.63 7.83 1.89
CA ARG A 91 -7.52 9.29 1.72
C ARG A 91 -6.39 9.87 2.57
N GLY A 92 -6.27 9.47 3.83
CA GLY A 92 -5.21 9.93 4.73
C GLY A 92 -3.82 9.52 4.24
N LEU A 93 -3.66 8.27 3.80
CA LEU A 93 -2.40 7.80 3.20
C LEU A 93 -2.02 8.61 1.95
N MET A 94 -3.00 8.93 1.09
CA MET A 94 -2.75 9.77 -0.09
C MET A 94 -2.39 11.21 0.30
N GLN A 95 -3.00 11.76 1.36
CA GLN A 95 -2.63 13.09 1.85
C GLN A 95 -1.18 13.10 2.36
N ARG A 96 -0.79 12.15 3.20
CA ARG A 96 0.60 12.00 3.68
C ARG A 96 1.59 11.89 2.51
N MET A 97 1.28 11.07 1.52
CA MET A 97 2.09 10.94 0.30
C MET A 97 2.20 12.28 -0.45
N LEU A 98 1.10 13.03 -0.61
CA LEU A 98 1.09 14.34 -1.27
C LEU A 98 1.93 15.37 -0.51
N ASP A 99 1.91 15.33 0.83
CA ASP A 99 2.73 16.20 1.68
C ASP A 99 4.22 15.90 1.49
N VAL A 100 4.61 14.62 1.44
CA VAL A 100 6.00 14.19 1.18
C VAL A 100 6.48 14.64 -0.20
N VAL A 101 5.64 14.48 -1.25
CA VAL A 101 6.01 14.91 -2.60
C VAL A 101 5.78 16.41 -2.84
N GLN A 102 5.32 17.16 -1.84
CA GLN A 102 5.08 18.61 -1.88
C GLN A 102 4.16 19.02 -3.04
N ARG A 103 3.10 18.25 -3.28
CA ARG A 103 2.12 18.52 -4.32
C ARG A 103 0.72 18.68 -3.74
N ARG A 104 0.04 19.76 -4.11
CA ARG A 104 -1.37 19.99 -3.77
C ARG A 104 -2.25 19.39 -4.86
N ARG A 105 -3.00 18.34 -4.53
CA ARG A 105 -3.95 17.69 -5.45
C ARG A 105 -5.28 17.46 -4.76
N LEU A 106 -6.36 17.60 -5.54
CA LEU A 106 -7.69 17.30 -5.05
C LEU A 106 -7.91 15.79 -5.05
N ILE A 107 -8.01 15.20 -3.85
CA ILE A 107 -8.31 13.77 -3.70
C ILE A 107 -9.82 13.58 -3.86
N VAL A 108 -10.24 12.93 -4.94
CA VAL A 108 -11.65 12.66 -5.25
C VAL A 108 -11.95 11.19 -5.01
N GLY A 109 -12.81 10.91 -4.02
CA GLY A 109 -13.30 9.56 -3.74
C GLY A 109 -14.34 9.13 -4.76
N ILE A 110 -14.08 8.05 -5.49
CA ILE A 110 -15.04 7.43 -6.40
C ILE A 110 -15.96 6.51 -5.58
N PRO A 111 -17.30 6.70 -5.63
CA PRO A 111 -18.22 5.81 -4.94
C PRO A 111 -18.09 4.36 -5.43
N MET A 112 -18.28 3.39 -4.53
CA MET A 112 -18.09 1.96 -4.84
C MET A 112 -18.97 1.46 -5.99
N PHE A 113 -20.22 1.98 -6.12
CA PHE A 113 -21.09 1.59 -7.23
C PHE A 113 -20.53 2.06 -8.58
N ALA A 114 -20.01 3.28 -8.65
CA ALA A 114 -19.39 3.82 -9.86
C ALA A 114 -18.10 3.06 -10.20
N ALA A 115 -17.28 2.75 -9.19
CA ALA A 115 -16.07 1.94 -9.37
C ALA A 115 -16.38 0.53 -9.90
N ARG A 116 -17.47 -0.11 -9.44
CA ARG A 116 -17.93 -1.41 -9.96
C ARG A 116 -18.36 -1.35 -11.42
N LEU A 117 -19.09 -0.29 -11.79
CA LEU A 117 -19.49 -0.05 -13.18
C LEU A 117 -18.28 0.18 -14.09
N MET A 118 -17.33 1.01 -13.64
CA MET A 118 -16.08 1.26 -14.35
C MET A 118 -15.26 -0.03 -14.53
N ALA A 119 -15.12 -0.84 -13.48
CA ALA A 119 -14.42 -2.10 -13.55
C ALA A 119 -15.05 -3.06 -14.56
N LEU A 120 -16.39 -3.15 -14.57
CA LEU A 120 -17.11 -3.95 -15.57
C LEU A 120 -16.86 -3.44 -17.00
N ALA A 121 -16.88 -2.13 -17.22
CA ALA A 121 -16.61 -1.53 -18.52
C ALA A 121 -15.16 -1.81 -18.99
N PHE A 122 -14.17 -1.70 -18.10
CA PHE A 122 -12.78 -2.03 -18.42
C PHE A 122 -12.59 -3.53 -18.72
N GLU A 123 -13.21 -4.42 -17.94
CA GLU A 123 -13.14 -5.87 -18.18
C GLU A 123 -13.78 -6.25 -19.54
N LEU A 124 -14.92 -5.62 -19.88
CA LEU A 124 -15.59 -5.86 -21.15
C LEU A 124 -14.77 -5.30 -22.32
N GLY A 125 -14.27 -4.07 -22.20
CA GLY A 125 -13.40 -3.44 -23.20
C GLY A 125 -12.09 -4.24 -23.44
N HIS A 126 -11.49 -4.76 -22.37
CA HIS A 126 -10.30 -5.60 -22.45
C HIS A 126 -10.60 -6.91 -23.23
N LYS A 127 -11.72 -7.57 -22.93
CA LYS A 127 -12.14 -8.79 -23.63
C LYS A 127 -12.46 -8.52 -25.10
N LEU A 128 -13.20 -7.45 -25.41
CA LEU A 128 -13.59 -7.10 -26.78
C LEU A 128 -12.39 -6.64 -27.65
N SER A 129 -11.38 -6.03 -27.01
CA SER A 129 -10.16 -5.57 -27.68
C SER A 129 -9.03 -6.61 -27.73
N PHE A 130 -9.31 -7.86 -27.39
CA PHE A 130 -8.31 -8.94 -27.30
C PHE A 130 -7.08 -8.56 -26.46
N GLY A 131 -7.29 -7.78 -25.39
CA GLY A 131 -6.23 -7.39 -24.48
C GLY A 131 -5.51 -6.07 -24.81
N ILE A 132 -5.88 -5.37 -25.87
CA ILE A 132 -5.27 -4.09 -26.26
C ILE A 132 -5.61 -2.99 -25.24
N VAL A 133 -6.85 -2.96 -24.72
CA VAL A 133 -7.24 -2.01 -23.67
C VAL A 133 -6.68 -2.48 -22.33
N PRO A 134 -5.83 -1.68 -21.65
CA PRO A 134 -5.26 -2.06 -20.36
C PRO A 134 -6.34 -2.17 -19.27
N LEU A 135 -6.25 -3.19 -18.43
CA LEU A 135 -7.09 -3.36 -17.24
C LEU A 135 -6.66 -2.34 -16.17
N ALA A 136 -7.21 -1.14 -16.22
CA ALA A 136 -6.90 -0.08 -15.27
C ALA A 136 -7.48 -0.35 -13.87
N LEU A 137 -8.65 -1.00 -13.81
CA LEU A 137 -9.36 -1.35 -12.57
C LEU A 137 -10.11 -2.66 -12.78
N THR A 138 -9.96 -3.61 -11.85
CA THR A 138 -10.68 -4.89 -11.87
C THR A 138 -11.73 -4.96 -10.77
N ARG A 139 -12.76 -5.81 -10.96
CA ARG A 139 -13.78 -6.04 -9.91
C ARG A 139 -13.20 -6.60 -8.63
N ASP A 140 -12.17 -7.44 -8.71
CA ASP A 140 -11.47 -7.96 -7.54
C ASP A 140 -10.72 -6.86 -6.77
N GLN A 141 -10.09 -5.92 -7.48
CA GLN A 141 -9.48 -4.75 -6.84
C GLN A 141 -10.52 -3.88 -6.14
N VAL A 142 -11.66 -3.60 -6.80
CA VAL A 142 -12.77 -2.83 -6.18
C VAL A 142 -13.29 -3.54 -4.94
N ARG A 143 -13.44 -4.87 -4.98
CA ARG A 143 -13.85 -5.66 -3.83
C ARG A 143 -12.83 -5.61 -2.70
N SER A 144 -11.54 -5.72 -2.99
CA SER A 144 -10.48 -5.61 -1.98
C SER A 144 -10.45 -4.23 -1.32
N LEU A 145 -10.70 -3.16 -2.12
CA LEU A 145 -10.81 -1.79 -1.61
C LEU A 145 -12.11 -1.51 -0.83
N SER A 146 -13.05 -2.44 -0.76
CA SER A 146 -14.27 -2.30 0.04
C SER A 146 -14.16 -2.88 1.46
N VAL A 147 -13.03 -3.50 1.80
CA VAL A 147 -12.78 -4.13 3.10
C VAL A 147 -11.54 -3.51 3.70
N ASP A 148 -11.60 -3.18 4.98
CA ASP A 148 -10.44 -2.67 5.72
C ASP A 148 -9.30 -3.71 5.72
N ASN A 149 -8.09 -3.24 5.50
CA ASN A 149 -6.87 -4.04 5.54
C ASN A 149 -6.05 -3.64 6.77
N VAL A 150 -6.53 -4.10 7.91
CA VAL A 150 -5.96 -3.88 9.24
C VAL A 150 -5.93 -5.21 9.98
N PRO A 151 -5.07 -5.39 11.00
CA PRO A 151 -4.98 -6.65 11.73
C PRO A 151 -6.30 -6.96 12.43
N SER A 152 -6.66 -8.24 12.49
CA SER A 152 -7.85 -8.72 13.20
C SER A 152 -7.67 -8.65 14.71
N GLY A 153 -6.44 -8.68 15.19
CA GLY A 153 -6.06 -8.80 16.59
C GLY A 153 -6.21 -10.21 17.18
N ALA A 154 -6.53 -11.20 16.33
CA ALA A 154 -6.64 -12.60 16.74
C ALA A 154 -5.36 -13.41 16.47
N GLU A 155 -4.50 -12.92 15.58
CA GLU A 155 -3.29 -13.60 15.14
C GLU A 155 -2.04 -12.92 15.74
N LEU A 156 -0.89 -13.57 15.58
CA LEU A 156 0.40 -13.03 16.00
C LEU A 156 0.79 -11.79 15.17
N GLY A 157 1.70 -10.97 15.68
CA GLY A 157 2.18 -9.77 15.03
C GLY A 157 3.70 -9.57 15.14
N PHE A 158 4.19 -8.39 14.79
CA PHE A 158 5.60 -8.05 14.91
C PHE A 158 6.11 -8.09 16.36
N ALA A 159 5.26 -7.77 17.34
CA ALA A 159 5.63 -7.82 18.74
C ALA A 159 6.04 -9.25 19.18
N ASP A 160 5.37 -10.28 18.64
CA ASP A 160 5.68 -11.68 18.93
C ASP A 160 7.01 -12.14 18.29
N LEU A 161 7.51 -11.38 17.31
CA LEU A 161 8.82 -11.57 16.67
C LEU A 161 9.91 -10.68 17.31
N GLY A 162 9.57 -9.81 18.25
CA GLY A 162 10.47 -8.81 18.81
C GLY A 162 10.94 -7.76 17.80
N ILE A 163 10.16 -7.53 16.74
CA ILE A 163 10.42 -6.52 15.71
C ILE A 163 9.58 -5.29 16.02
N GLU A 164 10.21 -4.12 16.07
CA GLU A 164 9.53 -2.83 16.15
C GLU A 164 9.24 -2.33 14.73
N PRO A 165 7.97 -2.19 14.32
CA PRO A 165 7.64 -1.84 12.95
C PRO A 165 7.97 -0.37 12.64
N THR A 166 8.55 -0.15 11.47
CA THR A 166 9.04 1.15 11.00
C THR A 166 7.88 2.07 10.56
N ALA A 167 7.90 3.32 11.02
CA ALA A 167 6.92 4.34 10.68
C ALA A 167 7.07 4.83 9.23
N MET A 168 5.95 5.12 8.56
CA MET A 168 5.95 5.59 7.15
C MET A 168 6.68 6.93 7.00
N GLU A 169 6.54 7.83 7.97
CA GLU A 169 7.17 9.16 7.94
C GLU A 169 8.69 9.11 7.83
N SER A 170 9.33 8.05 8.33
CA SER A 170 10.79 7.89 8.26
C SER A 170 11.27 7.38 6.90
N VAL A 171 10.41 6.68 6.16
CA VAL A 171 10.80 5.98 4.92
C VAL A 171 10.32 6.68 3.66
N LEU A 172 9.07 7.17 3.63
CA LEU A 172 8.48 7.77 2.43
C LEU A 172 9.33 8.90 1.82
N PRO A 173 9.93 9.83 2.61
CA PRO A 173 10.75 10.91 2.06
C PRO A 173 11.99 10.40 1.33
N ALA A 174 12.55 9.26 1.74
CA ALA A 174 13.80 8.74 1.20
C ALA A 174 13.67 8.24 -0.25
N TYR A 175 12.48 7.81 -0.70
CA TYR A 175 12.31 7.29 -2.06
C TYR A 175 11.25 8.04 -2.89
N LEU A 176 10.38 8.86 -2.28
CA LEU A 176 9.38 9.64 -3.03
C LEU A 176 9.86 11.03 -3.48
N TRP A 177 11.08 11.44 -3.09
CA TRP A 177 11.64 12.74 -3.52
C TRP A 177 11.67 12.94 -5.05
N PRO A 178 11.86 11.92 -5.93
CA PRO A 178 11.85 12.13 -7.37
C PRO A 178 10.50 12.65 -7.91
N PHE A 179 9.42 12.46 -7.16
CA PHE A 179 8.08 12.94 -7.52
C PHE A 179 7.80 14.38 -7.08
N ARG A 180 8.69 15.01 -6.29
CA ARG A 180 8.60 16.43 -5.91
C ARG A 180 8.72 17.33 -7.14
N ALA A 181 8.08 18.50 -7.10
CA ALA A 181 8.13 19.45 -8.21
C ALA A 181 9.55 19.94 -8.53
N SER A 182 10.40 20.07 -7.52
CA SER A 182 11.80 20.50 -7.63
C SER A 182 12.80 19.36 -7.41
N GLY A 183 12.36 18.09 -7.41
CA GLY A 183 13.21 16.93 -7.15
C GLY A 183 13.93 17.04 -5.79
N GLN A 184 15.20 16.66 -5.76
CA GLN A 184 16.05 16.76 -4.55
C GLN A 184 16.33 18.21 -4.09
N TYR A 185 16.14 19.20 -4.96
CA TYR A 185 16.38 20.62 -4.65
C TYR A 185 15.19 21.33 -4.02
N ALA A 186 14.11 20.61 -3.70
CA ALA A 186 12.89 21.20 -3.13
C ALA A 186 13.18 21.92 -1.80
N ASP A 187 14.00 21.30 -0.95
CA ASP A 187 14.33 21.84 0.38
C ASP A 187 15.27 23.05 0.28
N ILE A 188 16.21 23.06 -0.68
CA ILE A 188 17.08 24.20 -0.98
C ILE A 188 16.26 25.40 -1.47
N LYS A 189 15.26 25.17 -2.35
CA LYS A 189 14.37 26.24 -2.80
C LYS A 189 13.47 26.79 -1.68
N ALA A 190 13.01 25.93 -0.77
CA ALA A 190 12.24 26.36 0.39
C ALA A 190 13.09 27.25 1.32
N SER A 191 14.32 26.85 1.61
CA SER A 191 15.27 27.63 2.42
C SER A 191 15.64 28.95 1.75
N ALA A 192 15.86 28.96 0.44
CA ALA A 192 16.22 30.18 -0.32
C ALA A 192 15.09 31.23 -0.35
N LYS A 193 13.83 30.83 -0.22
CA LYS A 193 12.70 31.79 -0.11
C LYS A 193 12.73 32.60 1.18
N ASN A 194 13.29 32.03 2.26
CA ASN A 194 13.39 32.71 3.55
C ASN A 194 14.63 33.67 3.64
N LEU A 195 15.49 33.64 2.62
CA LEU A 195 16.67 34.51 2.55
C LEU A 195 16.42 35.84 1.80
N LYS A 196 15.20 36.07 1.31
CA LYS A 196 14.79 37.35 0.75
C LYS A 196 14.27 38.26 1.89
N THR A 197 15.15 38.92 2.57
CA THR A 197 14.93 40.16 3.25
C THR A 197 15.10 41.31 2.28
#